data_29d12c0750317426026392db6822d3f2
#
_entry.id   29d12c0750317426026392db6822d3f2
#
_cell.length_a   1.000
_cell.length_b   1.000
_cell.length_c   1.000
_cell.angle_alpha   90.00
_cell.angle_beta   90.00
_cell.angle_gamma   90.00
#
_symmetry.space_group_name_H-M   'P 1'
#
loop_
_entity.id
_entity.type
_entity.pdbx_description
1 polymer ?
#
loop_
_entity_poly.entity_id
_entity_poly.type
_entity_poly.pdbx_seq_one_letter_code
_entity_poly.pdbx_strand_id
1 'polypeptide(L)'
;HNIQLARANREHPEASNGNGWTYNHQPMLAYWNGQFYYQYLADPSDEHVPPSQTFLMTSKDGYQWTNPEIVFPPYKVPDGYTKESRPGMQAKDLIAIMHQRVGFYVSKSGRLITIGNYGVALDKKDDPNDGNGIGRVVREIKKDGSFGPIYFIYYNHGFNEKNTDYPYFKKSKDREFVKACQEILDNPLYMMQWVEEADREDPIIPLKKGYKAFNCYTLPDGRIASLWKHALTSISEDGGHT
;
A
#
# COMPACT_ATOMS: atom_id res chain seq x y z
N HIS A 1 11.19 2.66 24.97
CA HIS A 1 10.20 3.74 25.11
C HIS A 1 9.09 3.55 24.10
N ASN A 2 7.85 3.83 24.49
CA ASN A 2 6.71 3.85 23.61
C ASN A 2 6.39 5.31 23.27
N ILE A 3 6.28 5.63 21.99
CA ILE A 3 5.92 6.95 21.50
C ILE A 3 4.54 6.86 20.86
N GLN A 4 3.59 7.64 21.34
CA GLN A 4 2.28 7.75 20.74
C GLN A 4 2.35 8.70 19.54
N LEU A 5 2.14 8.21 18.33
CA LEU A 5 2.20 9.00 17.10
C LEU A 5 0.88 9.74 16.85
N ALA A 6 -0.24 9.05 17.05
CA ALA A 6 -1.57 9.61 16.89
C ALA A 6 -2.54 8.93 17.88
N ARG A 7 -3.60 9.64 18.23
CA ARG A 7 -4.68 9.10 19.04
C ARG A 7 -5.99 9.38 18.31
N ALA A 8 -6.57 8.34 17.74
CA ALA A 8 -7.86 8.45 17.10
C ALA A 8 -8.94 8.88 18.10
N ASN A 9 -9.68 9.93 17.79
CA ASN A 9 -10.73 10.46 18.64
C ASN A 9 -11.81 11.13 17.77
N ARG A 10 -13.05 10.68 17.88
CA ARG A 10 -14.19 11.23 17.12
C ARG A 10 -14.65 12.58 17.64
N GLU A 11 -14.51 12.83 18.94
CA GLU A 11 -14.90 14.09 19.57
C GLU A 11 -13.85 15.19 19.34
N HIS A 12 -12.60 14.77 19.11
CA HIS A 12 -11.46 15.66 18.88
C HIS A 12 -10.66 15.20 17.66
N PRO A 13 -11.22 15.30 16.44
CA PRO A 13 -10.54 14.83 15.22
C PRO A 13 -9.24 15.58 14.94
N GLU A 14 -9.12 16.83 15.38
CA GLU A 14 -7.91 17.66 15.28
C GLU A 14 -6.71 17.08 16.04
N ALA A 15 -6.96 16.24 17.04
CA ALA A 15 -5.89 15.57 17.81
C ALA A 15 -5.27 14.37 17.08
N SER A 16 -5.74 14.03 15.88
CA SER A 16 -5.29 12.88 15.11
C SER A 16 -5.20 13.25 13.61
N ASN A 17 -5.98 12.58 12.77
CA ASN A 17 -5.91 12.69 11.31
C ASN A 17 -6.90 13.72 10.72
N GLY A 18 -7.53 14.52 11.54
CA GLY A 18 -8.54 15.51 11.14
C GLY A 18 -9.92 14.95 10.83
N ASN A 19 -10.07 13.62 10.72
CA ASN A 19 -11.32 12.96 10.34
C ASN A 19 -12.06 12.32 11.52
N GLY A 20 -11.42 12.18 12.67
CA GLY A 20 -11.97 11.46 13.82
C GLY A 20 -12.13 9.96 13.58
N TRP A 21 -11.42 9.40 12.60
CA TRP A 21 -11.45 7.99 12.26
C TRP A 21 -10.71 7.15 13.29
N THR A 22 -11.31 6.04 13.69
CA THR A 22 -10.85 5.26 14.83
C THR A 22 -10.18 3.94 14.47
N TYR A 23 -10.32 3.47 13.23
CA TYR A 23 -9.59 2.33 12.75
C TYR A 23 -8.29 2.77 12.06
N ASN A 24 -7.16 2.33 12.61
CA ASN A 24 -5.84 2.57 12.03
C ASN A 24 -5.13 1.24 11.88
N HIS A 25 -4.60 0.94 10.71
CA HIS A 25 -4.04 -0.37 10.41
C HIS A 25 -2.76 -0.28 9.58
N GLN A 26 -2.01 -1.38 9.60
CA GLN A 26 -0.82 -1.64 8.80
C GLN A 26 0.21 -0.50 8.82
N PRO A 27 0.81 -0.22 9.98
CA PRO A 27 1.87 0.76 10.08
C PRO A 27 3.12 0.31 9.34
N MET A 28 3.70 1.22 8.56
CA MET A 28 4.95 1.02 7.85
C MET A 28 5.93 2.13 8.19
N LEU A 29 7.18 1.77 8.41
CA LEU A 29 8.23 2.70 8.77
C LEU A 29 9.37 2.62 7.75
N ALA A 30 9.89 3.78 7.33
CA ALA A 30 11.13 3.89 6.59
C ALA A 30 12.03 4.96 7.23
N TYR A 31 13.34 4.80 7.08
CA TYR A 31 14.31 5.84 7.35
C TYR A 31 15.03 6.19 6.05
N TRP A 32 14.92 7.45 5.63
CA TRP A 32 15.48 7.91 4.37
C TRP A 32 15.88 9.37 4.46
N ASN A 33 17.01 9.72 3.88
CA ASN A 33 17.51 11.09 3.82
C ASN A 33 17.54 11.79 5.19
N GLY A 34 17.95 11.06 6.25
CA GLY A 34 18.06 11.60 7.60
C GLY A 34 16.74 11.78 8.35
N GLN A 35 15.66 11.19 7.88
CA GLN A 35 14.32 11.36 8.43
C GLN A 35 13.56 10.04 8.46
N PHE A 36 12.70 9.85 9.48
CA PHE A 36 11.74 8.77 9.55
C PHE A 36 10.46 9.14 8.80
N TYR A 37 9.88 8.14 8.14
CA TYR A 37 8.61 8.20 7.44
C TYR A 37 7.73 7.09 7.97
N TYR A 38 6.56 7.44 8.47
CA TYR A 38 5.60 6.50 9.02
C TYR A 38 4.29 6.61 8.25
N GLN A 39 3.89 5.51 7.62
CA GLN A 39 2.68 5.41 6.81
C GLN A 39 1.71 4.42 7.44
N TYR A 40 0.44 4.75 7.44
CA TYR A 40 -0.63 3.87 7.89
C TYR A 40 -1.91 4.16 7.13
N LEU A 41 -2.80 3.17 7.04
CA LEU A 41 -4.15 3.38 6.54
C LEU A 41 -5.11 3.67 7.68
N ALA A 42 -6.17 4.41 7.40
CA ALA A 42 -7.24 4.65 8.33
C ALA A 42 -8.61 4.56 7.66
N ASP A 43 -9.55 4.00 8.40
CA ASP A 43 -10.96 3.88 8.06
C ASP A 43 -11.83 4.54 9.17
N PRO A 44 -13.08 4.92 8.88
CA PRO A 44 -13.93 5.66 9.83
C PRO A 44 -14.14 4.98 11.18
N SER A 45 -14.36 3.66 11.21
CA SER A 45 -14.75 2.98 12.45
C SER A 45 -14.24 1.56 12.61
N ASP A 46 -14.08 0.81 11.53
CA ASP A 46 -13.75 -0.61 11.54
C ASP A 46 -13.05 -0.96 10.23
N GLU A 47 -12.48 -2.16 10.17
CA GLU A 47 -11.84 -2.71 9.00
C GLU A 47 -12.82 -2.80 7.82
N HIS A 48 -12.37 -2.41 6.64
CA HIS A 48 -13.14 -2.43 5.40
C HIS A 48 -14.36 -1.47 5.38
N VAL A 49 -14.36 -0.43 6.20
CA VAL A 49 -15.42 0.59 6.19
C VAL A 49 -14.94 1.82 5.41
N PRO A 50 -15.45 2.04 4.18
CA PRO A 50 -15.07 3.21 3.40
C PRO A 50 -15.66 4.51 3.98
N PRO A 51 -15.04 5.67 3.64
CA PRO A 51 -13.87 5.83 2.79
C PRO A 51 -12.57 5.47 3.52
N SER A 52 -11.59 4.91 2.79
CA SER A 52 -10.25 4.62 3.32
C SER A 52 -9.24 5.62 2.78
N GLN A 53 -8.24 5.96 3.61
CA GLN A 53 -7.12 6.81 3.23
C GLN A 53 -5.81 6.25 3.79
N THR A 54 -4.72 6.59 3.12
CA THR A 54 -3.39 6.35 3.65
C THR A 54 -2.77 7.66 4.09
N PHE A 55 -2.27 7.70 5.32
CA PHE A 55 -1.61 8.83 5.93
C PHE A 55 -0.11 8.64 6.04
N LEU A 56 0.61 9.75 6.01
CA LEU A 56 2.04 9.83 6.24
C LEU A 56 2.33 10.82 7.36
N MET A 57 3.23 10.44 8.25
CA MET A 57 3.85 11.31 9.27
C MET A 57 5.35 11.21 9.14
N THR A 58 6.07 12.25 9.50
CA THR A 58 7.54 12.26 9.44
C THR A 58 8.16 12.73 10.77
N SER A 59 9.38 12.29 11.03
CA SER A 59 10.15 12.69 12.21
C SER A 59 11.65 12.69 11.91
N LYS A 60 12.38 13.63 12.50
CA LYS A 60 13.85 13.68 12.44
C LYS A 60 14.52 12.84 13.54
N ASP A 61 13.85 12.68 14.66
CA ASP A 61 14.42 12.09 15.88
C ASP A 61 13.65 10.84 16.38
N GLY A 62 12.51 10.51 15.75
CA GLY A 62 11.62 9.44 16.17
C GLY A 62 10.75 9.78 17.39
N TYR A 63 10.89 10.99 17.96
CA TYR A 63 10.13 11.43 19.13
C TYR A 63 9.09 12.48 18.77
N GLN A 64 9.47 13.45 17.94
CA GLN A 64 8.58 14.51 17.49
C GLN A 64 8.13 14.20 16.05
N TRP A 65 6.83 14.07 15.86
CA TRP A 65 6.21 13.69 14.58
C TRP A 65 5.33 14.81 14.05
N THR A 66 5.30 14.94 12.74
CA THR A 66 4.39 15.87 12.06
C THR A 66 2.93 15.43 12.23
N ASN A 67 2.00 16.34 11.97
CA ASN A 67 0.61 15.94 11.77
C ASN A 67 0.49 14.99 10.56
N PRO A 68 -0.49 14.08 10.56
CA PRO A 68 -0.74 13.19 9.43
C PRO A 68 -1.12 13.97 8.17
N GLU A 69 -0.49 13.63 7.05
CA GLU A 69 -0.83 14.13 5.71
C GLU A 69 -1.36 12.99 4.85
N ILE A 70 -2.36 13.27 4.01
CA ILE A 70 -2.93 12.27 3.11
C ILE A 70 -1.93 11.97 1.99
N VAL A 71 -1.41 10.75 1.94
CA VAL A 71 -0.52 10.30 0.87
C VAL A 71 -1.29 9.63 -0.26
N PHE A 72 -2.32 8.85 0.05
CA PHE A 72 -3.28 8.33 -0.92
C PHE A 72 -4.70 8.65 -0.47
N PRO A 73 -5.43 9.47 -1.24
CA PRO A 73 -6.81 9.85 -0.92
C PRO A 73 -7.81 8.73 -1.22
N PRO A 74 -9.07 8.86 -0.77
CA PRO A 74 -10.14 7.98 -1.21
C PRO A 74 -10.24 7.95 -2.74
N TYR A 75 -10.58 6.78 -3.27
CA TYR A 75 -10.70 6.54 -4.71
C TYR A 75 -12.07 5.95 -5.06
N LYS A 76 -12.76 6.53 -6.03
CA LYS A 76 -14.05 6.01 -6.48
C LYS A 76 -13.84 4.77 -7.34
N VAL A 77 -14.52 3.67 -6.99
CA VAL A 77 -14.58 2.47 -7.82
C VAL A 77 -15.44 2.79 -9.06
N PRO A 78 -15.02 2.41 -10.28
CA PRO A 78 -15.85 2.57 -11.47
C PRO A 78 -17.23 1.94 -11.29
N ASP A 79 -18.28 2.70 -11.58
CA ASP A 79 -19.65 2.19 -11.50
C ASP A 79 -19.85 1.01 -12.46
N GLY A 80 -20.60 0.02 -12.02
CA GLY A 80 -20.85 -1.20 -12.79
C GLY A 80 -19.78 -2.29 -12.64
N TYR A 81 -18.72 -2.06 -11.91
CA TYR A 81 -17.73 -3.10 -11.62
C TYR A 81 -18.36 -4.26 -10.83
N THR A 82 -18.03 -5.49 -11.21
CA THR A 82 -18.54 -6.73 -10.61
C THR A 82 -17.41 -7.64 -10.15
N LYS A 83 -17.67 -8.51 -9.20
CA LYS A 83 -16.76 -9.58 -8.75
C LYS A 83 -17.45 -10.93 -8.85
N GLU A 84 -16.70 -11.95 -9.26
CA GLU A 84 -17.21 -13.34 -9.31
C GLU A 84 -17.60 -13.85 -7.92
N SER A 85 -16.89 -13.41 -6.88
CA SER A 85 -17.18 -13.74 -5.48
C SER A 85 -18.51 -13.15 -4.98
N ARG A 86 -19.13 -12.22 -5.73
CA ARG A 86 -20.37 -11.52 -5.38
C ARG A 86 -21.32 -11.44 -6.56
N PRO A 87 -21.86 -12.60 -7.03
CA PRO A 87 -22.72 -12.65 -8.21
C PRO A 87 -23.98 -11.79 -8.00
N GLY A 88 -24.32 -11.02 -9.02
CA GLY A 88 -25.49 -10.12 -9.01
C GLY A 88 -25.27 -8.78 -8.31
N MET A 89 -24.10 -8.54 -7.73
CA MET A 89 -23.71 -7.24 -7.18
C MET A 89 -22.82 -6.47 -8.17
N GLN A 90 -22.97 -5.14 -8.13
CA GLN A 90 -22.10 -4.24 -8.89
C GLN A 90 -21.81 -2.98 -8.08
N ALA A 91 -20.65 -2.40 -8.31
CA ALA A 91 -20.28 -1.13 -7.70
C ALA A 91 -21.19 -0.01 -8.19
N LYS A 92 -21.67 0.81 -7.27
CA LYS A 92 -22.38 2.07 -7.53
C LYS A 92 -22.03 3.06 -6.44
N ASP A 93 -21.44 4.19 -6.83
CA ASP A 93 -20.97 5.22 -5.91
C ASP A 93 -20.07 4.68 -4.78
N LEU A 94 -19.39 3.58 -5.06
CA LEU A 94 -18.54 2.87 -4.11
C LEU A 94 -17.16 3.52 -4.03
N ILE A 95 -16.64 3.63 -2.81
CA ILE A 95 -15.26 4.06 -2.56
C ILE A 95 -14.40 2.83 -2.30
N ALA A 96 -13.23 2.79 -2.92
CA ALA A 96 -12.25 1.73 -2.74
C ALA A 96 -11.75 1.67 -1.30
N ILE A 97 -11.40 0.49 -0.87
CA ILE A 97 -10.84 0.24 0.45
C ILE A 97 -9.34 0.16 0.32
N MET A 98 -8.63 1.02 1.02
CA MET A 98 -7.18 0.91 1.16
C MET A 98 -6.92 -0.09 2.28
N HIS A 99 -6.51 -1.27 1.94
CA HIS A 99 -6.26 -2.31 2.93
C HIS A 99 -5.05 -3.14 2.56
N GLN A 100 -4.16 -3.34 3.53
CA GLN A 100 -2.92 -4.11 3.38
C GLN A 100 -2.03 -3.71 2.18
N ARG A 101 -0.81 -4.23 2.12
CA ARG A 101 0.15 -4.04 1.02
C ARG A 101 0.52 -2.57 0.76
N VAL A 102 0.49 -1.74 1.80
CA VAL A 102 1.13 -0.42 1.78
C VAL A 102 2.60 -0.55 2.17
N GLY A 103 3.45 0.40 1.80
CA GLY A 103 4.85 0.34 2.18
C GLY A 103 5.71 1.38 1.49
N PHE A 104 7.02 1.20 1.67
CA PHE A 104 8.03 2.06 1.09
C PHE A 104 9.04 1.25 0.29
N TYR A 105 9.61 1.89 -0.73
CA TYR A 105 10.73 1.39 -1.48
C TYR A 105 11.75 2.50 -1.71
N VAL A 106 13.00 2.28 -1.34
CA VAL A 106 14.11 3.17 -1.70
C VAL A 106 14.78 2.60 -2.94
N SER A 107 14.68 3.30 -4.05
CA SER A 107 15.26 2.86 -5.32
C SER A 107 16.78 2.88 -5.32
N LYS A 108 17.40 2.18 -6.27
CA LYS A 108 18.87 2.19 -6.49
C LYS A 108 19.40 3.60 -6.74
N SER A 109 18.59 4.49 -7.30
CA SER A 109 18.92 5.92 -7.49
C SER A 109 18.67 6.78 -6.23
N GLY A 110 18.24 6.18 -5.12
CA GLY A 110 18.02 6.86 -3.84
C GLY A 110 16.69 7.63 -3.75
N ARG A 111 15.70 7.32 -4.58
CA ARG A 111 14.35 7.89 -4.51
C ARG A 111 13.50 7.11 -3.51
N LEU A 112 12.67 7.79 -2.74
CA LEU A 112 11.68 7.15 -1.87
C LEU A 112 10.34 7.06 -2.59
N ILE A 113 9.90 5.83 -2.85
CA ILE A 113 8.60 5.52 -3.43
C ILE A 113 7.70 4.98 -2.33
N THR A 114 6.51 5.55 -2.19
CA THR A 114 5.46 5.00 -1.34
C THR A 114 4.47 4.21 -2.20
N ILE A 115 3.95 3.12 -1.64
CA ILE A 115 3.07 2.15 -2.30
C ILE A 115 1.77 2.09 -1.52
N GLY A 116 0.65 2.05 -2.24
CA GLY A 116 -0.69 1.82 -1.70
C GLY A 116 -1.45 0.79 -2.53
N ASN A 117 -2.60 0.37 -2.02
CA ASN A 117 -3.50 -0.55 -2.72
C ASN A 117 -4.93 -0.05 -2.63
N TYR A 118 -5.62 -0.03 -3.76
CA TYR A 118 -7.06 0.20 -3.83
C TYR A 118 -7.79 -1.13 -4.05
N GLY A 119 -8.31 -1.69 -2.96
CA GLY A 119 -9.15 -2.87 -2.96
C GLY A 119 -10.62 -2.53 -3.23
N VAL A 120 -11.42 -3.54 -3.53
CA VAL A 120 -12.87 -3.38 -3.71
C VAL A 120 -13.60 -4.40 -2.84
N ALA A 121 -14.53 -3.92 -2.01
CA ALA A 121 -15.51 -4.76 -1.32
C ALA A 121 -16.91 -4.30 -1.75
N LEU A 122 -17.65 -5.16 -2.45
CA LEU A 122 -19.00 -4.86 -2.92
C LEU A 122 -20.04 -4.89 -1.78
N ASP A 123 -19.74 -5.60 -0.69
CA ASP A 123 -20.49 -5.61 0.55
C ASP A 123 -19.59 -5.84 1.77
N LYS A 124 -20.14 -5.85 2.98
CA LYS A 124 -19.40 -6.04 4.23
C LYS A 124 -18.80 -7.44 4.40
N LYS A 125 -19.16 -8.42 3.58
CA LYS A 125 -18.67 -9.80 3.63
C LYS A 125 -17.65 -10.06 2.52
N ASP A 126 -17.44 -9.08 1.64
CA ASP A 126 -16.48 -9.18 0.54
C ASP A 126 -15.07 -8.88 1.02
N ASP A 127 -14.08 -9.58 0.48
CA ASP A 127 -12.66 -9.38 0.81
C ASP A 127 -12.04 -8.38 -0.19
N PRO A 128 -11.64 -7.18 0.24
CA PRO A 128 -10.98 -6.22 -0.64
C PRO A 128 -9.56 -6.64 -1.04
N ASN A 129 -9.01 -7.70 -0.45
CA ASN A 129 -7.66 -8.20 -0.71
C ASN A 129 -7.64 -9.51 -1.51
N ASP A 130 -8.72 -9.86 -2.16
CA ASP A 130 -8.86 -11.11 -2.93
C ASP A 130 -8.23 -11.07 -4.34
N GLY A 131 -7.49 -10.00 -4.65
CA GLY A 131 -6.88 -9.80 -5.96
C GLY A 131 -7.80 -9.20 -7.01
N ASN A 132 -9.09 -9.00 -6.69
CA ASN A 132 -10.09 -8.39 -7.56
C ASN A 132 -10.38 -6.93 -7.18
N GLY A 133 -9.45 -6.24 -6.51
CA GLY A 133 -9.48 -4.80 -6.34
C GLY A 133 -9.00 -4.06 -7.59
N ILE A 134 -8.83 -2.74 -7.50
CA ILE A 134 -8.40 -1.92 -8.64
C ILE A 134 -6.92 -2.17 -8.95
N GLY A 135 -6.06 -2.10 -7.93
CA GLY A 135 -4.64 -2.36 -8.10
C GLY A 135 -3.74 -1.55 -7.18
N ARG A 136 -2.45 -1.58 -7.49
CA ARG A 136 -1.39 -0.92 -6.72
C ARG A 136 -1.11 0.46 -7.27
N VAL A 137 -1.00 1.42 -6.37
CA VAL A 137 -0.61 2.78 -6.69
C VAL A 137 0.71 3.15 -6.03
N VAL A 138 1.42 4.06 -6.66
CA VAL A 138 2.69 4.60 -6.19
C VAL A 138 2.73 6.10 -6.38
N ARG A 139 3.51 6.75 -5.55
CA ARG A 139 3.99 8.11 -5.75
C ARG A 139 5.36 8.30 -5.11
N GLU A 140 6.10 9.28 -5.58
CA GLU A 140 7.38 9.64 -4.96
C GLU A 140 7.16 10.56 -3.78
N ILE A 141 7.91 10.35 -2.71
CA ILE A 141 8.14 11.32 -1.65
C ILE A 141 9.49 11.96 -1.94
N LYS A 142 9.51 13.26 -2.20
CA LYS A 142 10.71 13.99 -2.56
C LYS A 142 11.51 14.41 -1.32
N LYS A 143 12.77 14.79 -1.51
CA LYS A 143 13.68 15.19 -0.42
C LYS A 143 13.19 16.43 0.34
N ASP A 144 12.40 17.29 -0.29
CA ASP A 144 11.77 18.47 0.31
C ASP A 144 10.45 18.15 1.06
N GLY A 145 10.05 16.86 1.11
CA GLY A 145 8.82 16.38 1.72
C GLY A 145 7.59 16.45 0.80
N SER A 146 7.69 17.09 -0.35
CA SER A 146 6.56 17.17 -1.29
C SER A 146 6.27 15.81 -1.95
N PHE A 147 5.03 15.64 -2.41
CA PHE A 147 4.58 14.43 -3.09
C PHE A 147 4.59 14.60 -4.61
N GLY A 148 5.07 13.58 -5.31
CA GLY A 148 4.86 13.44 -6.74
C GLY A 148 3.41 13.09 -7.10
N PRO A 149 3.04 13.06 -8.39
CA PRO A 149 1.75 12.54 -8.84
C PRO A 149 1.54 11.07 -8.46
N ILE A 150 0.27 10.66 -8.35
CA ILE A 150 -0.10 9.26 -8.14
C ILE A 150 -0.16 8.56 -9.50
N TYR A 151 0.37 7.33 -9.53
CA TYR A 151 0.34 6.46 -10.70
C TYR A 151 -0.08 5.06 -10.28
N PHE A 152 -0.81 4.34 -11.16
CA PHE A 152 -0.88 2.90 -11.03
C PHE A 152 0.45 2.27 -11.43
N ILE A 153 0.95 1.34 -10.63
CA ILE A 153 2.10 0.50 -10.94
C ILE A 153 1.68 -0.90 -11.38
N TYR A 154 0.53 -1.36 -10.89
CA TYR A 154 -0.04 -2.66 -11.21
C TYR A 154 -1.56 -2.58 -11.21
N TYR A 155 -2.19 -3.11 -12.23
CA TYR A 155 -3.63 -3.26 -12.31
C TYR A 155 -4.03 -4.71 -12.04
N ASN A 156 -5.04 -4.91 -11.23
CA ASN A 156 -5.68 -6.21 -11.11
C ASN A 156 -6.59 -6.48 -12.31
N HIS A 157 -7.06 -7.71 -12.42
CA HIS A 157 -7.92 -8.13 -13.52
C HIS A 157 -9.15 -7.21 -13.68
N GLY A 158 -9.46 -6.85 -14.93
CA GLY A 158 -10.58 -5.97 -15.26
C GLY A 158 -10.28 -4.46 -15.20
N PHE A 159 -9.12 -4.05 -14.66
CA PHE A 159 -8.73 -2.64 -14.61
C PHE A 159 -7.56 -2.30 -15.54
N ASN A 160 -7.55 -1.08 -16.03
CA ASN A 160 -6.52 -0.53 -16.91
C ASN A 160 -6.66 1.00 -17.02
N GLU A 161 -5.79 1.64 -17.79
CA GLU A 161 -5.79 3.10 -17.98
C GLU A 161 -7.08 3.69 -18.54
N LYS A 162 -7.98 2.90 -19.17
CA LYS A 162 -9.22 3.41 -19.76
C LYS A 162 -10.36 3.53 -18.76
N ASN A 163 -10.28 2.78 -17.65
CA ASN A 163 -11.32 2.75 -16.63
C ASN A 163 -10.82 3.14 -15.25
N THR A 164 -9.67 3.85 -15.17
CA THR A 164 -9.11 4.38 -13.94
C THR A 164 -8.68 5.83 -14.13
N ASP A 165 -8.68 6.62 -13.03
CA ASP A 165 -8.41 8.07 -13.09
C ASP A 165 -6.91 8.41 -13.01
N TYR A 166 -6.09 7.55 -12.40
CA TYR A 166 -4.64 7.76 -12.36
C TYR A 166 -3.95 7.06 -13.52
N PRO A 167 -2.95 7.70 -14.13
CA PRO A 167 -2.21 7.09 -15.24
C PRO A 167 -1.33 5.93 -14.76
N TYR A 168 -0.97 5.07 -15.70
CA TYR A 168 0.05 4.04 -15.48
C TYR A 168 1.45 4.68 -15.35
N PHE A 169 2.30 4.20 -14.46
CA PHE A 169 3.58 4.81 -14.13
C PHE A 169 4.49 5.06 -15.36
N LYS A 170 4.41 4.22 -16.39
CA LYS A 170 5.17 4.39 -17.64
C LYS A 170 4.83 5.65 -18.42
N LYS A 171 3.71 6.32 -18.09
CA LYS A 171 3.32 7.62 -18.68
C LYS A 171 4.07 8.80 -18.03
N SER A 172 4.73 8.59 -16.91
CA SER A 172 5.54 9.63 -16.30
C SER A 172 6.66 10.11 -17.24
N LYS A 173 6.83 11.42 -17.32
CA LYS A 173 7.95 12.03 -18.05
C LYS A 173 9.28 11.90 -17.29
N ASP A 174 9.24 11.64 -16.00
CA ASP A 174 10.40 11.41 -15.15
C ASP A 174 10.89 9.98 -15.31
N ARG A 175 11.94 9.81 -16.12
CA ARG A 175 12.53 8.51 -16.45
C ARG A 175 13.15 7.80 -15.26
N GLU A 176 13.68 8.54 -14.30
CA GLU A 176 14.26 7.94 -13.10
C GLU A 176 13.14 7.44 -12.14
N PHE A 177 11.99 8.13 -12.07
CA PHE A 177 10.83 7.61 -11.40
C PHE A 177 10.31 6.32 -12.06
N VAL A 178 10.25 6.28 -13.40
CA VAL A 178 9.84 5.06 -14.13
C VAL A 178 10.79 3.90 -13.84
N LYS A 179 12.10 4.15 -13.78
CA LYS A 179 13.09 3.11 -13.41
C LYS A 179 12.87 2.63 -11.98
N ALA A 180 12.67 3.54 -11.03
CA ALA A 180 12.39 3.18 -9.63
C ALA A 180 11.14 2.30 -9.50
N CYS A 181 10.08 2.60 -10.25
CA CYS A 181 8.88 1.75 -10.29
C CYS A 181 9.18 0.39 -10.94
N GLN A 182 9.98 0.36 -12.01
CA GLN A 182 10.36 -0.90 -12.66
C GLN A 182 11.18 -1.80 -11.73
N GLU A 183 12.06 -1.23 -10.89
CA GLU A 183 12.81 -1.98 -9.87
C GLU A 183 11.89 -2.71 -8.90
N ILE A 184 10.74 -2.11 -8.53
CA ILE A 184 9.73 -2.77 -7.70
C ILE A 184 9.11 -3.96 -8.44
N LEU A 185 8.74 -3.78 -9.71
CA LEU A 185 8.14 -4.84 -10.53
C LEU A 185 9.13 -5.98 -10.84
N ASP A 186 10.41 -5.66 -10.93
CA ASP A 186 11.46 -6.65 -11.18
C ASP A 186 11.89 -7.40 -9.90
N ASN A 187 11.34 -7.01 -8.74
CA ASN A 187 11.63 -7.69 -7.48
C ASN A 187 10.65 -8.86 -7.27
N PRO A 188 11.13 -10.12 -7.33
CA PRO A 188 10.26 -11.30 -7.25
C PRO A 188 9.42 -11.35 -5.97
N LEU A 189 9.96 -10.88 -4.83
CA LEU A 189 9.23 -10.91 -3.56
C LEU A 189 8.09 -9.89 -3.52
N TYR A 190 8.25 -8.70 -4.12
CA TYR A 190 7.13 -7.77 -4.30
C TYR A 190 6.08 -8.35 -5.24
N MET A 191 6.50 -8.91 -6.37
CA MET A 191 5.60 -9.49 -7.35
C MET A 191 4.87 -10.70 -6.78
N MET A 192 5.55 -11.58 -6.05
CA MET A 192 4.93 -12.72 -5.37
C MET A 192 3.80 -12.24 -4.44
N GLN A 193 4.06 -11.23 -3.63
CA GLN A 193 3.08 -10.67 -2.71
C GLN A 193 1.81 -10.18 -3.41
N TRP A 194 1.92 -9.63 -4.62
CA TRP A 194 0.78 -9.10 -5.37
C TRP A 194 0.05 -10.19 -6.16
N VAL A 195 0.78 -11.13 -6.72
CA VAL A 195 0.22 -12.27 -7.46
C VAL A 195 -0.53 -13.24 -6.53
N GLU A 196 -0.05 -13.43 -5.30
CA GLU A 196 -0.75 -14.27 -4.31
C GLU A 196 -2.18 -13.81 -3.98
N GLU A 197 -2.48 -12.53 -4.19
CA GLU A 197 -3.84 -12.02 -4.01
C GLU A 197 -4.75 -12.41 -5.18
N ALA A 198 -4.21 -12.42 -6.39
CA ALA A 198 -4.95 -12.72 -7.60
C ALA A 198 -5.00 -14.22 -7.91
N ASP A 199 -3.92 -14.94 -7.62
CA ASP A 199 -3.78 -16.37 -7.92
C ASP A 199 -3.03 -17.07 -6.79
N ARG A 200 -3.76 -17.84 -6.00
CA ARG A 200 -3.22 -18.60 -4.86
C ARG A 200 -2.71 -19.98 -5.26
N GLU A 201 -2.81 -20.36 -6.54
CA GLU A 201 -2.50 -21.71 -6.99
C GLU A 201 -1.02 -21.91 -7.39
N ASP A 202 -0.25 -20.84 -7.61
CA ASP A 202 1.18 -20.91 -7.96
C ASP A 202 2.08 -20.08 -7.02
N PRO A 203 2.22 -20.45 -5.75
CA PRO A 203 3.12 -19.77 -4.83
C PRO A 203 4.56 -20.26 -5.00
N ILE A 204 5.52 -19.34 -5.01
CA ILE A 204 6.97 -19.63 -4.94
C ILE A 204 7.28 -20.48 -3.67
N ILE A 205 6.54 -20.23 -2.59
CA ILE A 205 6.56 -21.05 -1.39
C ILE A 205 5.20 -21.73 -1.27
N PRO A 206 5.12 -23.08 -1.16
CA PRO A 206 3.85 -23.77 -1.06
C PRO A 206 3.00 -23.26 0.08
N LEU A 207 1.92 -22.57 -0.22
CA LEU A 207 1.01 -21.96 0.74
C LEU A 207 0.06 -22.99 1.38
N LYS A 208 0.47 -24.23 1.56
CA LYS A 208 -0.32 -25.28 2.24
C LYS A 208 -0.93 -24.84 3.58
N LYS A 209 -0.55 -23.66 4.07
CA LYS A 209 -0.98 -23.12 5.36
C LYS A 209 -1.43 -21.66 5.31
N GLY A 210 -1.69 -21.09 4.14
CA GLY A 210 -2.22 -19.74 4.02
C GLY A 210 -1.26 -18.62 4.47
N TYR A 211 0.04 -18.78 4.23
CA TYR A 211 1.01 -17.72 4.49
C TYR A 211 0.79 -16.56 3.53
N LYS A 212 0.81 -15.35 4.05
CA LYS A 212 0.79 -14.12 3.26
C LYS A 212 2.03 -13.30 3.59
N ALA A 213 2.81 -12.97 2.58
CA ALA A 213 3.91 -12.02 2.73
C ALA A 213 3.33 -10.63 2.97
N PHE A 214 3.82 -9.93 4.00
CA PHE A 214 3.39 -8.56 4.26
C PHE A 214 4.25 -7.55 3.53
N ASN A 215 5.56 -7.64 3.71
CA ASN A 215 6.49 -6.68 3.13
C ASN A 215 7.88 -7.28 2.97
N CYS A 216 8.61 -6.70 2.02
CA CYS A 216 10.01 -6.97 1.80
C CYS A 216 10.84 -5.77 2.23
N TYR A 217 11.95 -6.03 2.88
CA TYR A 217 12.91 -5.03 3.35
C TYR A 217 14.30 -5.34 2.83
N THR A 218 14.97 -4.36 2.28
CA THR A 218 16.40 -4.49 1.98
C THR A 218 17.18 -4.24 3.27
N LEU A 219 17.95 -5.23 3.67
CA LEU A 219 18.83 -5.15 4.83
C LEU A 219 20.08 -4.31 4.50
N PRO A 220 20.82 -3.79 5.51
CA PRO A 220 22.03 -2.98 5.26
C PRO A 220 23.12 -3.69 4.47
N ASP A 221 23.16 -5.01 4.50
CA ASP A 221 24.09 -5.86 3.76
C ASP A 221 23.63 -6.22 2.33
N GLY A 222 22.46 -5.69 1.91
CA GLY A 222 21.88 -5.90 0.58
C GLY A 222 20.98 -7.12 0.44
N ARG A 223 20.89 -7.97 1.47
CA ARG A 223 19.91 -9.08 1.48
C ARG A 223 18.49 -8.56 1.56
N ILE A 224 17.54 -9.36 1.14
CA ILE A 224 16.11 -9.04 1.24
C ILE A 224 15.48 -9.93 2.30
N ALA A 225 14.81 -9.31 3.27
CA ALA A 225 13.99 -9.98 4.26
C ALA A 225 12.51 -9.79 3.95
N SER A 226 11.74 -10.85 4.02
CA SER A 226 10.28 -10.82 3.92
C SER A 226 9.67 -11.31 5.24
N LEU A 227 8.71 -10.54 5.74
CA LEU A 227 7.92 -10.93 6.91
C LEU A 227 6.58 -11.49 6.45
N TRP A 228 6.25 -12.64 6.98
CA TRP A 228 5.04 -13.38 6.66
C TRP A 228 4.03 -13.34 7.81
N LYS A 229 2.76 -13.44 7.48
CA LYS A 229 1.72 -13.68 8.48
C LYS A 229 2.08 -14.95 9.28
N HIS A 230 1.80 -14.95 10.57
CA HIS A 230 2.17 -16.02 11.52
C HIS A 230 3.67 -16.10 11.88
N ALA A 231 4.35 -14.95 11.85
CA ALA A 231 5.71 -14.78 12.35
C ALA A 231 6.80 -15.58 11.60
N LEU A 232 6.58 -15.94 10.35
CA LEU A 232 7.64 -16.47 9.51
C LEU A 232 8.48 -15.32 8.94
N THR A 233 9.77 -15.56 8.86
CA THR A 233 10.73 -14.67 8.21
C THR A 233 11.50 -15.45 7.17
N SER A 234 11.56 -14.93 5.96
CA SER A 234 12.43 -15.44 4.88
C SER A 234 13.51 -14.42 4.58
N ILE A 235 14.69 -14.88 4.29
CA ILE A 235 15.84 -14.05 3.89
C ILE A 235 16.35 -14.56 2.56
N SER A 236 16.44 -13.66 1.58
CA SER A 236 17.04 -13.93 0.28
C SER A 236 18.41 -13.28 0.18
N GLU A 237 19.40 -14.01 -0.28
CA GLU A 237 20.77 -13.56 -0.51
C GLU A 237 21.02 -13.15 -1.97
N ASP A 238 20.09 -13.43 -2.87
CA ASP A 238 20.21 -13.23 -4.33
C ASP A 238 19.20 -12.23 -4.91
N GLY A 239 18.78 -11.26 -4.11
CA GLY A 239 17.87 -10.21 -4.57
C GLY A 239 16.40 -10.64 -4.67
N GLY A 240 16.02 -11.72 -4.00
CA GLY A 240 14.64 -12.21 -3.96
C GLY A 240 14.32 -13.26 -5.04
N HIS A 241 15.34 -13.87 -5.63
CA HIS A 241 15.15 -14.94 -6.61
C HIS A 241 14.99 -16.33 -5.96
N THR A 242 15.56 -16.52 -4.75
CA THR A 242 15.37 -17.71 -3.92
C THR A 242 15.19 -17.37 -2.46
#